data_03270c4c4046d56b3bfd8f21c8f2ea5d
#
_entry.id   03270c4c4046d56b3bfd8f21c8f2ea5d
#
_cell.length_a   1.000
_cell.length_b   1.000
_cell.length_c   1.000
_cell.angle_alpha   90.00
_cell.angle_beta   90.00
_cell.angle_gamma   90.00
#
_symmetry.space_group_name_H-M   'P 1'
#
loop_
_entity.id
_entity.type
_entity.pdbx_description
1 polymer ?
#
loop_
_entity_poly.entity_id
_entity_poly.type
_entity_poly.pdbx_seq_one_letter_code
_entity_poly.pdbx_strand_id
1 'polypeptide(L)'
;DKAEMDVADVKDQQPESMELIDVPAEVDKGTSLKDFTSTLKAKVTYADGAVKEVAASDLEFVVVPDMETVGEKYVVATLKKTLLGKTADKTISANAKFSVVAGIKSITITKAPSRTKYYFYNSAALEGVDHTLAFDPTGMEVTAKYVEGEDAVLENSKLTFSRIPATPGKHEVTITTENGRTATVEVNVAESAVKAVTPSPVSLGAEDCSTAWWTEFTENMKIPAGETFEFNFTNYTSGANNYNNYVVILRKADLAEYAVVRADNYGWGNGYAACTPIGTQGDWATWLATMNGAKVKLFVTNCNNGTADIQAIVTGTDGSVTTQSYLGINTIDPSDLNVAFTVDSSHLKFNAASARKHYSRAHRR
;
A
#
# COMPACT_ATOMS: atom_id res chain seq x y z
N ASP A 1 27.23 -51.96 -15.09
CA ASP A 1 27.68 -50.68 -15.65
C ASP A 1 27.59 -49.64 -14.55
N LYS A 2 28.74 -49.38 -13.91
CA LYS A 2 28.91 -48.23 -13.06
C LYS A 2 29.14 -47.06 -14.01
N ALA A 3 28.12 -46.18 -14.17
CA ALA A 3 28.32 -44.90 -14.78
C ALA A 3 29.39 -44.15 -13.95
N GLU A 4 30.56 -43.96 -14.49
CA GLU A 4 31.52 -42.98 -14.00
C GLU A 4 30.85 -41.63 -14.08
N MET A 5 30.45 -41.10 -12.92
CA MET A 5 29.97 -39.76 -12.79
C MET A 5 31.14 -38.82 -13.17
N ASP A 6 30.96 -37.97 -14.17
CA ASP A 6 31.97 -37.10 -14.67
C ASP A 6 32.56 -36.24 -13.54
N VAL A 7 33.87 -36.17 -13.41
CA VAL A 7 34.55 -35.45 -12.32
C VAL A 7 34.22 -33.94 -12.36
N ALA A 8 33.86 -33.40 -13.52
CA ALA A 8 33.36 -32.03 -13.70
C ALA A 8 32.04 -31.81 -12.98
N ASP A 9 31.05 -32.72 -13.13
CA ASP A 9 29.72 -32.58 -12.52
C ASP A 9 29.78 -32.60 -10.96
N VAL A 10 30.76 -33.28 -10.40
CA VAL A 10 30.95 -33.34 -8.93
C VAL A 10 31.64 -32.10 -8.39
N LYS A 11 32.46 -31.41 -9.20
CA LYS A 11 33.18 -30.23 -8.79
C LYS A 11 32.26 -29.00 -8.79
N ASP A 12 31.34 -28.93 -9.75
CA ASP A 12 30.42 -27.82 -9.94
C ASP A 12 29.32 -27.73 -8.87
N GLN A 13 29.05 -28.84 -8.15
CA GLN A 13 28.10 -28.89 -7.06
C GLN A 13 28.72 -28.64 -5.66
N GLN A 14 29.96 -28.21 -5.60
CA GLN A 14 30.64 -27.97 -4.31
C GLN A 14 30.36 -26.56 -3.79
N PRO A 15 29.97 -26.40 -2.52
CA PRO A 15 29.86 -25.10 -1.88
C PRO A 15 31.21 -24.39 -1.84
N GLU A 16 31.27 -23.13 -2.25
CA GLU A 16 32.48 -22.29 -2.26
C GLU A 16 32.46 -21.20 -1.21
N SER A 17 31.31 -20.53 -1.05
CA SER A 17 31.12 -19.46 -0.10
C SER A 17 29.71 -19.44 0.49
N MET A 18 29.55 -18.73 1.57
CA MET A 18 28.29 -18.56 2.27
C MET A 18 28.16 -17.15 2.79
N GLU A 19 26.92 -16.61 2.79
CA GLU A 19 26.53 -15.35 3.41
C GLU A 19 25.32 -15.60 4.30
N LEU A 20 25.36 -15.11 5.55
CA LEU A 20 24.18 -15.12 6.42
C LEU A 20 23.21 -14.05 5.96
N ILE A 21 21.93 -14.42 5.84
CA ILE A 21 20.81 -13.54 5.48
C ILE A 21 19.73 -13.58 6.54
N ASP A 22 18.80 -12.63 6.47
CA ASP A 22 17.69 -12.49 7.44
C ASP A 22 18.18 -12.26 8.88
N VAL A 23 19.39 -11.72 9.04
CA VAL A 23 19.93 -11.37 10.35
C VAL A 23 19.27 -10.05 10.81
N PRO A 24 18.52 -10.07 11.93
CA PRO A 24 17.93 -8.84 12.44
C PRO A 24 19.01 -7.84 12.85
N ALA A 25 18.81 -6.57 12.56
CA ALA A 25 19.75 -5.52 12.96
C ALA A 25 19.81 -5.33 14.47
N GLU A 26 18.69 -5.56 15.15
CA GLU A 26 18.53 -5.45 16.60
C GLU A 26 17.80 -6.68 17.16
N VAL A 27 18.20 -7.12 18.34
CA VAL A 27 17.60 -8.24 19.06
C VAL A 27 17.47 -7.87 20.54
N ASP A 28 16.31 -8.14 21.14
CA ASP A 28 16.10 -7.82 22.56
C ASP A 28 17.01 -8.64 23.47
N LYS A 29 17.56 -7.99 24.48
CA LYS A 29 18.30 -8.63 25.58
C LYS A 29 17.47 -9.74 26.21
N GLY A 30 18.10 -10.88 26.45
CA GLY A 30 17.45 -12.08 26.99
C GLY A 30 16.74 -12.94 25.95
N THR A 31 16.79 -12.59 24.67
CA THR A 31 16.32 -13.49 23.60
C THR A 31 17.10 -14.79 23.63
N SER A 32 16.41 -15.94 23.62
CA SER A 32 17.13 -17.21 23.66
C SER A 32 17.96 -17.41 22.39
N LEU A 33 19.15 -17.95 22.53
CA LEU A 33 20.00 -18.27 21.38
C LEU A 33 19.30 -19.18 20.37
N LYS A 34 18.48 -20.11 20.85
CA LYS A 34 17.71 -21.03 20.02
C LYS A 34 16.70 -20.22 19.15
N ASP A 35 15.98 -19.29 19.74
CA ASP A 35 15.01 -18.49 19.01
C ASP A 35 15.70 -17.60 17.98
N PHE A 36 16.78 -16.92 18.38
CA PHE A 36 17.58 -16.10 17.49
C PHE A 36 18.15 -16.92 16.31
N THR A 37 18.86 -18.02 16.60
CA THR A 37 19.52 -18.79 15.53
C THR A 37 18.55 -19.54 14.63
N SER A 38 17.36 -19.91 15.12
CA SER A 38 16.36 -20.63 14.35
C SER A 38 15.77 -19.82 13.17
N THR A 39 15.85 -18.50 13.23
CA THR A 39 15.34 -17.60 12.19
C THR A 39 16.36 -17.31 11.09
N LEU A 40 17.65 -17.58 11.34
CA LEU A 40 18.72 -17.25 10.42
C LEU A 40 18.73 -18.22 9.23
N LYS A 41 19.11 -17.67 8.09
CA LYS A 41 19.32 -18.41 6.84
C LYS A 41 20.67 -18.06 6.25
N ALA A 42 21.12 -18.83 5.28
CA ALA A 42 22.30 -18.49 4.51
C ALA A 42 22.08 -18.68 3.01
N LYS A 43 22.73 -17.85 2.22
CA LYS A 43 22.94 -18.08 0.78
C LYS A 43 24.27 -18.77 0.59
N VAL A 44 24.25 -19.92 -0.05
CA VAL A 44 25.44 -20.71 -0.37
C VAL A 44 25.68 -20.60 -1.86
N THR A 45 26.87 -20.16 -2.23
CA THR A 45 27.33 -20.12 -3.64
C THR A 45 28.16 -21.36 -3.92
N TYR A 46 27.84 -22.03 -5.02
CA TYR A 46 28.49 -23.25 -5.49
C TYR A 46 29.49 -22.95 -6.60
N ALA A 47 30.39 -23.89 -6.87
CA ALA A 47 31.46 -23.76 -7.86
C ALA A 47 30.95 -23.53 -9.31
N ASP A 48 29.73 -23.95 -9.60
CA ASP A 48 29.04 -23.68 -10.88
C ASP A 48 28.39 -22.29 -10.94
N GLY A 49 28.52 -21.48 -9.89
CA GLY A 49 27.89 -20.19 -9.75
C GLY A 49 26.42 -20.24 -9.28
N ALA A 50 25.84 -21.40 -9.05
CA ALA A 50 24.51 -21.54 -8.49
C ALA A 50 24.46 -21.00 -7.06
N VAL A 51 23.36 -20.35 -6.69
CA VAL A 51 23.10 -19.84 -5.34
C VAL A 51 21.87 -20.54 -4.78
N LYS A 52 22.02 -21.13 -3.59
CA LYS A 52 20.89 -21.78 -2.89
C LYS A 52 20.75 -21.23 -1.48
N GLU A 53 19.53 -21.05 -1.04
CA GLU A 53 19.23 -20.73 0.36
C GLU A 53 19.19 -22.01 1.19
N VAL A 54 19.80 -21.95 2.37
CA VAL A 54 19.79 -23.02 3.37
C VAL A 54 19.22 -22.50 4.69
N ALA A 55 18.52 -23.36 5.39
CA ALA A 55 17.88 -23.01 6.66
C ALA A 55 18.88 -23.11 7.83
N ALA A 56 18.49 -22.58 8.99
CA ALA A 56 19.28 -22.70 10.23
C ALA A 56 19.61 -24.14 10.58
N SER A 57 18.75 -25.13 10.24
CA SER A 57 18.99 -26.56 10.45
C SER A 57 20.20 -27.09 9.70
N ASP A 58 20.65 -26.41 8.66
CA ASP A 58 21.79 -26.76 7.80
C ASP A 58 23.09 -26.08 8.25
N LEU A 59 23.00 -25.23 9.25
CA LEU A 59 24.09 -24.46 9.81
C LEU A 59 24.54 -25.01 11.17
N GLU A 60 25.83 -24.87 11.48
CA GLU A 60 26.41 -25.05 12.80
C GLU A 60 26.93 -23.70 13.30
N PHE A 61 26.36 -23.17 14.37
CA PHE A 61 26.74 -21.90 14.95
C PHE A 61 27.95 -22.09 15.86
N VAL A 62 29.11 -21.62 15.39
CA VAL A 62 30.42 -21.86 16.07
C VAL A 62 30.80 -20.70 16.99
N VAL A 63 30.30 -19.49 16.73
CA VAL A 63 30.38 -18.37 17.66
C VAL A 63 28.98 -17.93 17.96
N VAL A 64 28.56 -18.07 19.20
CA VAL A 64 27.26 -17.65 19.69
C VAL A 64 27.40 -16.38 20.50
N PRO A 65 26.57 -15.37 20.23
CA PRO A 65 26.65 -14.10 20.96
C PRO A 65 26.13 -14.23 22.38
N ASP A 66 26.67 -13.39 23.26
CA ASP A 66 26.09 -13.15 24.58
C ASP A 66 24.84 -12.26 24.40
N MET A 67 23.67 -12.84 24.64
CA MET A 67 22.38 -12.16 24.53
C MET A 67 21.96 -11.47 25.82
N GLU A 68 22.74 -11.57 26.89
CA GLU A 68 22.42 -10.98 28.19
C GLU A 68 23.03 -9.59 28.38
N THR A 69 23.92 -9.14 27.51
CA THR A 69 24.50 -7.81 27.57
C THR A 69 24.20 -7.01 26.32
N VAL A 70 23.77 -5.75 26.53
CA VAL A 70 23.51 -4.79 25.46
C VAL A 70 24.80 -4.44 24.71
N GLY A 71 24.70 -4.21 23.44
CA GLY A 71 25.78 -3.78 22.57
C GLY A 71 25.92 -4.60 21.29
N GLU A 72 26.92 -4.23 20.50
CA GLU A 72 27.23 -4.90 19.24
C GLU A 72 27.69 -6.33 19.45
N LYS A 73 27.17 -7.25 18.69
CA LYS A 73 27.43 -8.68 18.73
C LYS A 73 27.71 -9.23 17.35
N TYR A 74 28.32 -10.42 17.36
CA TYR A 74 28.58 -11.19 16.13
C TYR A 74 28.09 -12.61 16.29
N VAL A 75 27.57 -13.16 15.23
CA VAL A 75 27.29 -14.58 15.08
C VAL A 75 28.14 -15.13 13.94
N VAL A 76 28.71 -16.32 14.12
CA VAL A 76 29.45 -17.01 13.08
C VAL A 76 28.85 -18.41 12.92
N ALA A 77 28.51 -18.73 11.70
CA ALA A 77 27.99 -20.05 11.34
C ALA A 77 28.85 -20.71 10.28
N THR A 78 28.91 -22.05 10.33
CA THR A 78 29.51 -22.88 9.29
C THR A 78 28.45 -23.78 8.67
N LEU A 79 28.63 -24.08 7.39
CA LEU A 79 27.78 -25.06 6.71
C LEU A 79 28.06 -26.47 7.29
N LYS A 80 27.00 -27.21 7.59
CA LYS A 80 27.14 -28.58 8.15
C LYS A 80 27.90 -29.50 7.18
N LYS A 81 28.74 -30.33 7.71
CA LYS A 81 29.59 -31.29 6.94
C LYS A 81 28.78 -32.20 6.02
N THR A 82 27.55 -32.50 6.36
CA THR A 82 26.63 -33.28 5.53
C THR A 82 26.32 -32.67 4.18
N LEU A 83 26.46 -31.31 4.06
CA LEU A 83 26.22 -30.56 2.84
C LEU A 83 27.51 -30.30 2.04
N LEU A 84 28.66 -30.62 2.60
CA LEU A 84 29.96 -30.39 1.95
C LEU A 84 30.34 -31.55 1.00
N GLY A 85 29.63 -32.66 1.00
CA GLY A 85 29.90 -33.81 0.15
C GLY A 85 31.35 -34.33 0.29
N LYS A 86 32.03 -34.51 -0.85
CA LYS A 86 33.44 -34.99 -0.88
C LYS A 86 34.46 -33.96 -0.37
N THR A 87 34.05 -32.72 -0.07
CA THR A 87 34.90 -31.66 0.50
C THR A 87 34.69 -31.47 1.99
N ALA A 88 34.41 -32.53 2.72
CA ALA A 88 34.16 -32.50 4.17
C ALA A 88 35.30 -31.89 5.01
N ASP A 89 36.49 -31.77 4.44
CA ASP A 89 37.64 -31.12 5.08
C ASP A 89 37.66 -29.60 4.91
N LYS A 90 36.83 -29.05 4.01
CA LYS A 90 36.69 -27.61 3.78
C LYS A 90 35.68 -27.01 4.77
N THR A 91 36.01 -25.91 5.39
CA THR A 91 35.07 -25.13 6.22
C THR A 91 34.53 -23.97 5.42
N ILE A 92 33.21 -23.91 5.23
CA ILE A 92 32.51 -22.78 4.64
C ILE A 92 31.81 -22.04 5.78
N SER A 93 32.21 -20.81 6.04
CA SER A 93 31.71 -20.00 7.15
C SER A 93 31.27 -18.61 6.70
N ALA A 94 30.35 -18.04 7.44
CA ALA A 94 29.93 -16.64 7.33
C ALA A 94 29.73 -16.03 8.72
N ASN A 95 29.90 -14.73 8.80
CA ASN A 95 29.58 -13.98 10.02
C ASN A 95 28.56 -12.90 9.72
N ALA A 96 27.87 -12.46 10.75
CA ALA A 96 26.99 -11.31 10.68
C ALA A 96 27.03 -10.54 12.00
N LYS A 97 26.83 -9.24 11.87
CA LYS A 97 26.82 -8.28 12.96
C LYS A 97 25.39 -7.85 13.26
N PHE A 98 25.08 -7.69 14.54
CA PHE A 98 23.80 -7.16 15.00
C PHE A 98 23.99 -6.50 16.37
N SER A 99 22.95 -5.84 16.89
CA SER A 99 23.00 -5.23 18.23
C SER A 99 22.02 -5.93 19.17
N VAL A 100 22.48 -6.30 20.37
CA VAL A 100 21.58 -6.60 21.48
C VAL A 100 21.16 -5.28 22.12
N VAL A 101 19.85 -5.03 22.18
CA VAL A 101 19.28 -3.81 22.74
C VAL A 101 18.49 -4.10 24.00
N ALA A 102 18.30 -3.11 24.86
CA ALA A 102 17.42 -3.24 26.01
C ALA A 102 15.98 -3.43 25.52
N GLY A 103 15.33 -4.51 25.96
CA GLY A 103 13.96 -4.81 25.54
C GLY A 103 12.98 -3.73 26.01
N ILE A 104 11.97 -3.41 25.18
CA ILE A 104 10.90 -2.49 25.53
C ILE A 104 9.98 -3.15 26.57
N LYS A 105 9.82 -2.53 27.72
CA LYS A 105 8.90 -2.95 28.77
C LYS A 105 7.46 -2.55 28.48
N SER A 106 7.27 -1.31 28.05
CA SER A 106 5.95 -0.74 27.72
C SER A 106 6.10 0.44 26.78
N ILE A 107 5.04 0.80 26.07
CA ILE A 107 4.95 2.02 25.30
C ILE A 107 3.79 2.88 25.78
N THR A 108 3.93 4.19 25.63
CA THR A 108 2.91 5.19 25.99
C THR A 108 2.85 6.24 24.90
N ILE A 109 1.66 6.65 24.49
CA ILE A 109 1.47 7.78 23.60
C ILE A 109 1.67 9.06 24.41
N THR A 110 2.77 9.74 24.19
CA THR A 110 3.12 10.99 24.90
C THR A 110 2.63 12.22 24.18
N LYS A 111 2.33 12.11 22.90
CA LYS A 111 1.70 13.16 22.11
C LYS A 111 0.72 12.53 21.12
N ALA A 112 -0.50 13.04 21.10
CA ALA A 112 -1.54 12.56 20.18
C ALA A 112 -1.20 12.91 18.72
N PRO A 113 -1.73 12.11 17.74
CA PRO A 113 -1.59 12.45 16.34
C PRO A 113 -2.30 13.77 16.02
N SER A 114 -1.80 14.47 15.00
CA SER A 114 -2.36 15.76 14.58
C SER A 114 -3.77 15.64 14.04
N ARG A 115 -4.15 14.47 13.54
CA ARG A 115 -5.47 14.18 12.98
C ARG A 115 -6.07 12.97 13.67
N THR A 116 -7.25 13.18 14.23
CA THR A 116 -8.02 12.13 14.93
C THR A 116 -9.42 11.97 14.35
N LYS A 117 -9.76 12.71 13.30
CA LYS A 117 -11.05 12.64 12.63
C LYS A 117 -10.85 12.26 11.17
N TYR A 118 -11.39 11.11 10.77
CA TYR A 118 -11.27 10.52 9.43
C TYR A 118 -12.63 10.43 8.77
N TYR A 119 -12.61 10.35 7.43
CA TYR A 119 -13.82 10.36 6.64
C TYR A 119 -13.82 9.27 5.59
N PHE A 120 -15.00 8.81 5.26
CA PHE A 120 -15.25 7.84 4.20
C PHE A 120 -16.56 8.19 3.49
N TYR A 121 -16.76 7.61 2.34
CA TYR A 121 -18.05 7.63 1.63
C TYR A 121 -18.37 6.23 1.14
N ASN A 122 -19.58 5.75 1.42
CA ASN A 122 -20.08 4.48 0.89
C ASN A 122 -21.04 4.73 -0.25
N SER A 123 -20.59 4.47 -1.49
CA SER A 123 -21.48 4.35 -2.64
C SER A 123 -21.84 2.89 -2.89
N ALA A 124 -22.74 2.65 -3.85
CA ALA A 124 -23.02 1.29 -4.32
C ALA A 124 -21.77 0.57 -4.88
N ALA A 125 -20.69 1.29 -5.18
CA ALA A 125 -19.42 0.71 -5.61
C ALA A 125 -18.68 -0.06 -4.49
N LEU A 126 -19.08 0.12 -3.23
CA LEU A 126 -18.50 -0.59 -2.09
C LEU A 126 -19.40 -1.70 -1.52
N GLU A 127 -20.47 -2.04 -2.21
CA GLU A 127 -21.32 -3.16 -1.77
C GLU A 127 -20.52 -4.46 -1.73
N GLY A 128 -20.42 -5.08 -0.55
CA GLY A 128 -19.64 -6.31 -0.35
C GLY A 128 -18.12 -6.11 -0.24
N VAL A 129 -17.63 -4.87 -0.23
CA VAL A 129 -16.22 -4.54 -0.04
C VAL A 129 -15.96 -4.23 1.44
N ASP A 130 -14.96 -4.89 2.04
CA ASP A 130 -14.49 -4.57 3.39
C ASP A 130 -13.68 -3.27 3.34
N HIS A 131 -14.34 -2.16 3.64
CA HIS A 131 -13.75 -0.83 3.60
C HIS A 131 -13.12 -0.48 4.94
N THR A 132 -11.81 -0.25 4.94
CA THR A 132 -11.03 0.19 6.09
C THR A 132 -10.15 1.38 5.75
N LEU A 133 -9.89 2.22 6.74
CA LEU A 133 -9.03 3.39 6.61
C LEU A 133 -7.64 3.12 7.21
N ALA A 134 -6.63 3.75 6.66
CA ALA A 134 -5.30 3.77 7.24
C ALA A 134 -5.24 4.79 8.39
N PHE A 135 -4.49 4.46 9.44
CA PHE A 135 -4.16 5.42 10.49
C PHE A 135 -3.06 6.37 10.03
N ASP A 136 -3.19 7.66 10.37
CA ASP A 136 -2.18 8.69 10.11
C ASP A 136 -1.46 9.04 11.43
N PRO A 137 -0.21 8.58 11.62
CA PRO A 137 0.56 8.86 12.82
C PRO A 137 1.21 10.24 12.84
N THR A 138 0.98 11.09 11.84
CA THR A 138 1.63 12.41 11.73
C THR A 138 1.45 13.24 13.01
N GLY A 139 2.56 13.68 13.56
CA GLY A 139 2.60 14.48 14.81
C GLY A 139 2.45 13.68 16.09
N MET A 140 2.24 12.36 16.03
CA MET A 140 2.20 11.48 17.18
C MET A 140 3.61 11.18 17.70
N GLU A 141 3.74 11.10 19.04
CA GLU A 141 4.94 10.60 19.69
C GLU A 141 4.59 9.43 20.61
N VAL A 142 5.34 8.35 20.44
CA VAL A 142 5.23 7.15 21.28
C VAL A 142 6.53 6.98 22.03
N THR A 143 6.48 7.02 23.35
CA THR A 143 7.64 6.83 24.20
C THR A 143 7.71 5.40 24.68
N ALA A 144 8.83 4.76 24.44
CA ALA A 144 9.15 3.43 24.98
C ALA A 144 9.81 3.58 26.35
N LYS A 145 9.34 2.78 27.31
CA LYS A 145 10.02 2.52 28.57
C LYS A 145 10.78 1.20 28.43
N TYR A 146 12.07 1.24 28.60
CA TYR A 146 12.91 0.06 28.50
C TYR A 146 13.00 -0.70 29.84
N VAL A 147 13.41 -1.96 29.77
CA VAL A 147 13.69 -2.76 31.00
C VAL A 147 14.88 -2.17 31.75
N GLU A 148 15.86 -1.66 30.99
CA GLU A 148 17.06 -0.98 31.51
C GLU A 148 17.35 0.22 30.60
N GLY A 149 17.81 1.34 31.18
CA GLY A 149 18.15 2.56 30.46
C GLY A 149 17.08 3.62 30.55
N GLU A 150 17.23 4.68 29.75
CA GLU A 150 16.33 5.82 29.73
C GLU A 150 15.18 5.59 28.75
N ASP A 151 14.04 6.22 29.02
CA ASP A 151 12.90 6.21 28.10
C ASP A 151 13.27 6.94 26.80
N ALA A 152 12.80 6.46 25.66
CA ALA A 152 13.06 7.07 24.36
C ALA A 152 11.82 7.13 23.48
N VAL A 153 11.74 8.17 22.64
CA VAL A 153 10.70 8.30 21.63
C VAL A 153 11.03 7.37 20.46
N LEU A 154 10.05 6.57 20.08
CA LEU A 154 10.16 5.66 18.94
C LEU A 154 9.79 6.38 17.63
N GLU A 155 10.51 6.06 16.58
CA GLU A 155 10.12 6.46 15.23
C GLU A 155 8.85 5.73 14.79
N ASN A 156 7.93 6.44 14.14
CA ASN A 156 6.69 5.83 13.64
C ASN A 156 6.95 4.71 12.62
N SER A 157 8.08 4.71 11.93
CA SER A 157 8.52 3.66 11.01
C SER A 157 8.79 2.30 11.70
N LYS A 158 9.03 2.29 13.00
CA LYS A 158 9.22 1.09 13.84
C LYS A 158 7.92 0.59 14.48
N LEU A 159 6.80 1.21 14.14
CA LEU A 159 5.49 0.90 14.70
C LEU A 159 4.56 0.36 13.61
N THR A 160 3.67 -0.53 13.99
CA THR A 160 2.55 -0.97 13.17
C THR A 160 1.24 -0.47 13.75
N PHE A 161 0.26 -0.22 12.88
CA PHE A 161 -1.02 0.37 13.25
C PHE A 161 -2.15 -0.52 12.74
N SER A 162 -3.16 -0.76 13.57
CA SER A 162 -4.36 -1.46 13.12
C SER A 162 -5.12 -0.62 12.09
N ARG A 163 -5.81 -1.30 11.17
CA ARG A 163 -6.75 -0.65 10.25
C ARG A 163 -7.99 -0.18 11.03
N ILE A 164 -8.63 0.86 10.52
CA ILE A 164 -9.82 1.46 11.13
C ILE A 164 -11.03 1.11 10.27
N PRO A 165 -12.08 0.47 10.82
CA PRO A 165 -13.31 0.25 10.06
C PRO A 165 -13.90 1.56 9.53
N ALA A 166 -14.32 1.59 8.26
CA ALA A 166 -15.01 2.75 7.66
C ALA A 166 -16.49 2.76 8.05
N THR A 167 -16.74 2.88 9.35
CA THR A 167 -18.09 2.99 9.96
C THR A 167 -18.13 4.19 10.89
N PRO A 168 -19.25 4.94 10.95
CA PRO A 168 -19.33 6.12 11.80
C PRO A 168 -19.15 5.78 13.28
N GLY A 169 -18.39 6.59 13.98
CA GLY A 169 -18.19 6.48 15.42
C GLY A 169 -16.75 6.56 15.87
N LYS A 170 -16.54 6.23 17.13
CA LYS A 170 -15.23 6.17 17.76
C LYS A 170 -14.63 4.78 17.57
N HIS A 171 -13.36 4.74 17.20
CA HIS A 171 -12.59 3.52 17.01
C HIS A 171 -11.25 3.63 17.73
N GLU A 172 -10.82 2.52 18.30
CA GLU A 172 -9.48 2.41 18.87
C GLU A 172 -8.51 1.90 17.81
N VAL A 173 -7.38 2.59 17.67
CA VAL A 173 -6.25 2.14 16.87
C VAL A 173 -5.21 1.55 17.79
N THR A 174 -4.85 0.28 17.56
CA THR A 174 -3.77 -0.38 18.27
C THR A 174 -2.44 -0.08 17.58
N ILE A 175 -1.51 0.43 18.37
CA ILE A 175 -0.13 0.72 17.99
C ILE A 175 0.70 -0.42 18.55
N THR A 176 1.50 -1.07 17.73
CA THR A 176 2.27 -2.25 18.13
C THR A 176 3.74 -2.07 17.74
N THR A 177 4.63 -2.35 18.68
CA THR A 177 6.08 -2.44 18.42
C THR A 177 6.43 -3.81 17.85
N GLU A 178 7.62 -3.94 17.28
CA GLU A 178 8.13 -5.21 16.73
C GLU A 178 8.12 -6.35 17.77
N ASN A 179 8.42 -6.04 19.03
CA ASN A 179 8.39 -7.02 20.14
C ASN A 179 7.00 -7.17 20.79
N GLY A 180 5.93 -6.69 20.15
CA GLY A 180 4.54 -6.93 20.55
C GLY A 180 4.03 -6.06 21.71
N ARG A 181 4.72 -4.97 22.10
CA ARG A 181 4.16 -4.02 23.07
C ARG A 181 3.13 -3.14 22.39
N THR A 182 2.02 -2.88 23.08
CA THR A 182 0.89 -2.16 22.50
C THR A 182 0.50 -0.94 23.30
N ALA A 183 -0.05 0.05 22.59
CA ALA A 183 -0.81 1.18 23.13
C ALA A 183 -1.99 1.44 22.20
N THR A 184 -3.00 2.15 22.68
CA THR A 184 -4.18 2.49 21.87
C THR A 184 -4.40 4.00 21.82
N VAL A 185 -4.93 4.47 20.69
CA VAL A 185 -5.41 5.84 20.50
C VAL A 185 -6.82 5.82 19.92
N GLU A 186 -7.69 6.68 20.43
CA GLU A 186 -9.04 6.85 19.91
C GLU A 186 -9.04 7.79 18.71
N VAL A 187 -9.73 7.39 17.64
CA VAL A 187 -10.04 8.22 16.47
C VAL A 187 -11.55 8.24 16.24
N ASN A 188 -12.03 9.26 15.54
CA ASN A 188 -13.45 9.38 15.19
C ASN A 188 -13.59 9.27 13.66
N VAL A 189 -14.49 8.41 13.20
CA VAL A 189 -14.79 8.21 11.78
C VAL A 189 -16.18 8.74 11.49
N ALA A 190 -16.34 9.47 10.40
CA ALA A 190 -17.62 10.03 9.96
C ALA A 190 -17.80 9.90 8.45
N GLU A 191 -19.04 9.85 8.00
CA GLU A 191 -19.33 10.00 6.58
C GLU A 191 -18.94 11.41 6.10
N SER A 192 -18.36 11.47 4.90
CA SER A 192 -17.99 12.72 4.26
C SER A 192 -19.22 13.47 3.71
N ALA A 193 -19.11 14.79 3.61
CA ALA A 193 -20.11 15.58 2.93
C ALA A 193 -19.96 15.44 1.40
N VAL A 194 -21.02 14.99 0.73
CA VAL A 194 -21.03 14.84 -0.73
C VAL A 194 -21.43 16.14 -1.39
N LYS A 195 -20.59 16.60 -2.34
CA LYS A 195 -20.82 17.80 -3.14
C LYS A 195 -20.75 17.43 -4.62
N ALA A 196 -21.86 17.66 -5.34
CA ALA A 196 -21.85 17.54 -6.79
C ALA A 196 -21.06 18.71 -7.42
N VAL A 197 -20.12 18.35 -8.30
CA VAL A 197 -19.19 19.31 -8.92
C VAL A 197 -19.22 19.11 -10.44
N THR A 198 -19.20 20.23 -11.15
CA THR A 198 -19.01 20.25 -12.62
C THR A 198 -17.68 20.94 -12.88
N PRO A 199 -16.68 20.24 -13.43
CA PRO A 199 -15.39 20.85 -13.73
C PRO A 199 -15.45 21.78 -14.95
N SER A 200 -14.44 22.62 -15.10
CA SER A 200 -14.21 23.43 -16.29
C SER A 200 -12.95 22.90 -17.01
N PRO A 201 -13.01 22.70 -18.36
CA PRO A 201 -14.20 22.78 -19.20
C PRO A 201 -15.20 21.64 -18.94
N VAL A 202 -16.47 21.87 -19.24
CA VAL A 202 -17.53 20.85 -19.14
C VAL A 202 -17.46 19.78 -20.22
N SER A 203 -16.67 20.01 -21.25
CA SER A 203 -16.37 19.09 -22.35
C SER A 203 -14.86 19.00 -22.46
N LEU A 204 -14.30 17.80 -22.27
CA LEU A 204 -12.87 17.55 -22.27
C LEU A 204 -12.52 16.54 -23.35
N GLY A 205 -11.54 16.88 -24.17
CA GLY A 205 -11.17 16.12 -25.36
C GLY A 205 -12.05 16.44 -26.56
N ALA A 206 -11.54 16.17 -27.75
CA ALA A 206 -12.25 16.38 -29.01
C ALA A 206 -13.44 15.42 -29.15
N GLU A 207 -14.55 15.88 -29.74
CA GLU A 207 -15.79 15.07 -29.92
C GLU A 207 -15.55 13.80 -30.78
N ASP A 208 -14.56 13.84 -31.68
CA ASP A 208 -14.14 12.71 -32.49
C ASP A 208 -13.17 11.76 -31.75
N CYS A 209 -12.93 12.04 -30.47
CA CYS A 209 -12.00 11.30 -29.61
C CYS A 209 -10.54 11.27 -30.12
N SER A 210 -10.09 12.31 -30.84
CA SER A 210 -8.73 12.40 -31.39
C SER A 210 -7.70 13.02 -30.45
N THR A 211 -8.13 13.49 -29.27
CA THR A 211 -7.22 14.12 -28.29
C THR A 211 -6.15 13.15 -27.82
N ALA A 212 -4.90 13.57 -27.95
CA ALA A 212 -3.76 12.76 -27.52
C ALA A 212 -3.58 12.78 -25.99
N TRP A 213 -3.00 11.72 -25.48
CA TRP A 213 -2.62 11.56 -24.08
C TRP A 213 -1.90 12.80 -23.54
N TRP A 214 -2.29 13.23 -22.33
CA TRP A 214 -1.62 14.26 -21.54
C TRP A 214 -1.56 15.65 -22.19
N THR A 215 -2.53 16.00 -23.03
CA THR A 215 -2.59 17.30 -23.72
C THR A 215 -3.68 18.22 -23.21
N GLU A 216 -4.79 17.66 -22.74
CA GLU A 216 -5.93 18.42 -22.23
C GLU A 216 -6.29 18.00 -20.81
N PHE A 217 -6.65 18.98 -19.97
CA PHE A 217 -7.00 18.76 -18.56
C PHE A 217 -8.20 19.64 -18.19
N THR A 218 -8.97 19.16 -17.21
CA THR A 218 -9.87 20.04 -16.47
C THR A 218 -9.07 20.94 -15.53
N GLU A 219 -9.74 21.95 -14.98
CA GLU A 219 -9.19 22.70 -13.85
C GLU A 219 -8.78 21.79 -12.69
N ASN A 220 -7.87 22.29 -11.87
CA ASN A 220 -7.42 21.59 -10.66
C ASN A 220 -8.34 21.96 -9.49
N MET A 221 -9.18 21.05 -9.06
CA MET A 221 -10.22 21.31 -8.07
C MET A 221 -9.80 20.78 -6.69
N LYS A 222 -9.67 21.66 -5.71
CA LYS A 222 -9.32 21.30 -4.34
C LYS A 222 -10.49 20.60 -3.65
N ILE A 223 -10.23 19.41 -3.08
CA ILE A 223 -11.16 18.67 -2.26
C ILE A 223 -10.81 18.91 -0.78
N PRO A 224 -11.64 19.66 -0.02
CA PRO A 224 -11.43 19.84 1.41
C PRO A 224 -11.44 18.52 2.16
N ALA A 225 -10.68 18.46 3.25
CA ALA A 225 -10.70 17.30 4.13
C ALA A 225 -12.12 16.99 4.64
N GLY A 226 -12.56 15.75 4.50
CA GLY A 226 -13.91 15.33 4.88
C GLY A 226 -15.00 15.63 3.85
N GLU A 227 -14.64 16.03 2.64
CA GLU A 227 -15.58 16.16 1.53
C GLU A 227 -15.37 15.04 0.50
N THR A 228 -16.46 14.72 -0.18
CA THR A 228 -16.50 13.87 -1.38
C THR A 228 -17.03 14.69 -2.54
N PHE A 229 -16.25 14.79 -3.61
CA PHE A 229 -16.75 15.37 -4.86
C PHE A 229 -17.42 14.28 -5.69
N GLU A 230 -18.65 14.57 -6.14
CA GLU A 230 -19.42 13.74 -7.06
C GLU A 230 -19.38 14.37 -8.44
N PHE A 231 -18.87 13.62 -9.42
CA PHE A 231 -18.84 13.97 -10.82
C PHE A 231 -19.79 13.06 -11.61
N ASN A 232 -20.59 13.66 -12.49
CA ASN A 232 -21.48 12.94 -13.39
C ASN A 232 -21.12 13.30 -14.83
N PHE A 233 -20.76 12.32 -15.63
CA PHE A 233 -20.37 12.56 -17.02
C PHE A 233 -20.68 11.37 -17.93
N THR A 234 -20.70 11.64 -19.24
CA THR A 234 -20.70 10.60 -20.26
C THR A 234 -19.30 10.47 -20.82
N ASN A 235 -18.81 9.24 -20.91
CA ASN A 235 -17.52 8.90 -21.48
C ASN A 235 -17.71 8.36 -22.90
N TYR A 236 -17.00 8.92 -23.87
CA TYR A 236 -16.92 8.44 -25.24
C TYR A 236 -15.49 8.01 -25.54
N THR A 237 -15.33 7.00 -26.39
CA THR A 237 -14.01 6.51 -26.79
C THR A 237 -14.01 6.11 -28.26
N SER A 238 -12.90 6.37 -28.95
CA SER A 238 -12.70 5.95 -30.33
C SER A 238 -12.36 4.48 -30.45
N GLY A 239 -11.93 3.83 -29.36
CA GLY A 239 -11.38 2.48 -29.37
C GLY A 239 -10.01 2.35 -30.04
N ALA A 240 -9.35 3.47 -30.32
CA ALA A 240 -8.06 3.45 -31.02
C ALA A 240 -6.90 2.91 -30.17
N ASN A 241 -7.00 3.06 -28.85
CA ASN A 241 -6.04 2.54 -27.88
C ASN A 241 -6.75 1.79 -26.75
N ASN A 242 -6.08 0.86 -26.11
CA ASN A 242 -6.65 0.07 -25.02
C ASN A 242 -6.82 0.87 -23.70
N TYR A 243 -6.26 2.07 -23.63
CA TYR A 243 -6.25 2.91 -22.41
C TYR A 243 -7.37 3.92 -22.34
N ASN A 244 -8.24 3.93 -23.31
CA ASN A 244 -8.99 5.08 -23.74
C ASN A 244 -10.30 5.22 -23.02
N ASN A 245 -10.24 5.96 -21.95
CA ASN A 245 -11.39 6.36 -21.18
C ASN A 245 -11.02 7.59 -20.35
N TYR A 246 -11.84 7.90 -19.38
CA TYR A 246 -11.50 8.95 -18.44
C TYR A 246 -10.30 8.56 -17.59
N VAL A 247 -9.51 9.55 -17.26
CA VAL A 247 -8.38 9.44 -16.35
C VAL A 247 -8.54 10.47 -15.24
N VAL A 248 -8.47 10.01 -14.01
CA VAL A 248 -8.53 10.84 -12.81
C VAL A 248 -7.13 11.10 -12.30
N ILE A 249 -6.80 12.37 -12.05
CA ILE A 249 -5.50 12.76 -11.51
C ILE A 249 -5.73 13.32 -10.11
N LEU A 250 -5.10 12.72 -9.11
CA LEU A 250 -4.98 13.27 -7.77
C LEU A 250 -3.63 13.98 -7.66
N ARG A 251 -3.64 15.27 -7.29
CA ARG A 251 -2.42 16.08 -7.29
C ARG A 251 -2.47 17.23 -6.29
N LYS A 252 -1.35 17.89 -6.12
CA LYS A 252 -1.19 19.09 -5.33
C LYS A 252 -1.67 20.34 -6.10
N ALA A 253 -1.75 21.47 -5.39
CA ALA A 253 -2.06 22.76 -6.03
C ALA A 253 -1.00 23.19 -7.06
N ASP A 254 0.26 22.83 -6.86
CA ASP A 254 1.38 23.07 -7.78
C ASP A 254 1.45 22.08 -8.96
N LEU A 255 0.43 21.22 -9.10
CA LEU A 255 0.26 20.20 -10.13
C LEU A 255 1.18 18.96 -9.96
N ALA A 256 1.97 18.85 -8.91
CA ALA A 256 2.69 17.62 -8.60
C ALA A 256 1.69 16.49 -8.28
N GLU A 257 1.90 15.31 -8.87
CA GLU A 257 0.96 14.22 -8.83
C GLU A 257 1.13 13.34 -7.58
N TYR A 258 0.01 12.95 -7.01
CA TYR A 258 -0.06 11.85 -6.06
C TYR A 258 -0.32 10.53 -6.77
N ALA A 259 -1.34 10.51 -7.64
CA ALA A 259 -1.73 9.34 -8.41
C ALA A 259 -2.43 9.70 -9.70
N VAL A 260 -2.27 8.84 -10.70
CA VAL A 260 -3.02 8.86 -11.96
C VAL A 260 -3.81 7.56 -12.05
N VAL A 261 -5.14 7.65 -12.09
CA VAL A 261 -6.05 6.51 -12.07
C VAL A 261 -6.80 6.42 -13.38
N ARG A 262 -6.62 5.30 -14.09
CA ARG A 262 -7.25 5.03 -15.37
C ARG A 262 -8.47 4.11 -15.20
N ALA A 263 -9.52 4.37 -15.98
CA ALA A 263 -10.74 3.56 -15.93
C ALA A 263 -10.56 2.10 -16.37
N ASP A 264 -9.49 1.80 -17.11
CA ASP A 264 -9.16 0.45 -17.55
C ASP A 264 -8.49 -0.41 -16.45
N ASN A 265 -8.47 0.07 -15.22
CA ASN A 265 -7.87 -0.61 -14.07
C ASN A 265 -6.32 -0.64 -14.05
N TYR A 266 -5.68 0.06 -14.98
CA TYR A 266 -4.24 0.31 -14.96
C TYR A 266 -3.97 1.68 -14.34
N GLY A 267 -3.91 1.76 -13.01
CA GLY A 267 -3.51 2.97 -12.34
C GLY A 267 -1.99 3.13 -12.29
N TRP A 268 -1.53 4.37 -12.32
CA TRP A 268 -0.18 4.75 -11.99
C TRP A 268 -0.18 5.49 -10.65
N GLY A 269 0.83 5.27 -9.86
CA GLY A 269 0.89 5.76 -8.49
C GLY A 269 0.56 4.66 -7.48
N ASN A 270 0.53 5.02 -6.21
CA ASN A 270 0.46 4.06 -5.11
C ASN A 270 -0.94 4.01 -4.51
N GLY A 271 -1.32 2.83 -4.01
CA GLY A 271 -2.34 2.74 -2.99
C GLY A 271 -3.72 2.30 -3.43
N TYR A 272 -3.87 1.59 -4.55
CA TYR A 272 -5.15 0.97 -4.84
C TYR A 272 -5.40 -0.17 -3.86
N ALA A 273 -6.46 -0.07 -3.10
CA ALA A 273 -6.84 -1.12 -2.16
C ALA A 273 -7.82 -2.11 -2.78
N ALA A 274 -8.74 -1.64 -3.65
CA ALA A 274 -9.71 -2.48 -4.35
C ALA A 274 -10.08 -1.89 -5.70
N CYS A 275 -10.34 -2.75 -6.67
CA CYS A 275 -10.89 -2.36 -7.97
C CYS A 275 -11.70 -3.52 -8.57
N THR A 276 -12.86 -3.20 -9.12
CA THR A 276 -13.68 -4.12 -9.91
C THR A 276 -13.83 -3.52 -11.30
N PRO A 277 -13.12 -4.04 -12.32
CA PRO A 277 -13.17 -3.49 -13.68
C PRO A 277 -14.48 -3.83 -14.39
N ILE A 278 -14.81 -3.04 -15.42
CA ILE A 278 -15.87 -3.36 -16.38
C ILE A 278 -15.34 -4.43 -17.35
N GLY A 279 -16.11 -5.51 -17.50
CA GLY A 279 -15.73 -6.61 -18.38
C GLY A 279 -14.47 -7.35 -17.91
N THR A 280 -13.95 -8.21 -18.76
CA THR A 280 -12.70 -8.93 -18.50
C THR A 280 -11.54 -8.27 -19.22
N GLN A 281 -10.38 -8.20 -18.60
CA GLN A 281 -9.16 -7.65 -19.20
C GLN A 281 -8.68 -8.37 -20.47
N GLY A 282 -9.31 -9.41 -20.90
CA GLY A 282 -9.01 -10.13 -22.15
C GLY A 282 -9.92 -9.76 -23.31
N ASP A 283 -11.03 -9.09 -23.07
CA ASP A 283 -12.03 -8.74 -24.08
C ASP A 283 -12.18 -7.22 -24.23
N TRP A 284 -11.21 -6.63 -24.88
CA TRP A 284 -11.17 -5.20 -25.14
C TRP A 284 -12.34 -4.70 -25.99
N ALA A 285 -12.83 -5.50 -26.91
CA ALA A 285 -13.93 -5.09 -27.78
C ALA A 285 -15.22 -4.89 -26.97
N THR A 286 -15.55 -5.82 -26.08
CA THR A 286 -16.70 -5.70 -25.16
C THR A 286 -16.51 -4.54 -24.21
N TRP A 287 -15.29 -4.40 -23.64
CA TRP A 287 -14.99 -3.33 -22.71
C TRP A 287 -15.12 -1.93 -23.34
N LEU A 288 -14.53 -1.74 -24.53
CA LEU A 288 -14.64 -0.49 -25.28
C LEU A 288 -16.09 -0.19 -25.69
N ALA A 289 -16.84 -1.20 -26.13
CA ALA A 289 -18.25 -1.04 -26.47
C ALA A 289 -19.09 -0.60 -25.26
N THR A 290 -18.79 -1.14 -24.08
CA THR A 290 -19.46 -0.75 -22.84
C THR A 290 -19.13 0.69 -22.45
N MET A 291 -17.88 1.10 -22.62
CA MET A 291 -17.41 2.44 -22.20
C MET A 291 -17.78 3.55 -23.17
N ASN A 292 -18.02 3.25 -24.45
CA ASN A 292 -18.40 4.26 -25.42
C ASN A 292 -19.87 4.70 -25.25
N GLY A 293 -20.05 5.90 -24.75
CA GLY A 293 -21.35 6.46 -24.38
C GLY A 293 -21.82 6.09 -22.96
N ALA A 294 -20.96 5.45 -22.16
CA ALA A 294 -21.27 5.09 -20.78
C ALA A 294 -21.49 6.32 -19.90
N LYS A 295 -22.48 6.24 -19.02
CA LYS A 295 -22.73 7.24 -17.98
C LYS A 295 -21.93 6.85 -16.74
N VAL A 296 -21.07 7.76 -16.29
CA VAL A 296 -20.23 7.55 -15.11
C VAL A 296 -20.66 8.49 -14.00
N LYS A 297 -20.88 7.92 -12.83
CA LYS A 297 -20.97 8.64 -11.57
C LYS A 297 -19.74 8.32 -10.77
N LEU A 298 -18.87 9.31 -10.55
CA LEU A 298 -17.58 9.14 -9.92
C LEU A 298 -17.50 9.96 -8.64
N PHE A 299 -16.98 9.35 -7.58
CA PHE A 299 -16.78 9.97 -6.28
C PHE A 299 -15.31 9.99 -5.93
N VAL A 300 -14.82 11.14 -5.47
CA VAL A 300 -13.47 11.28 -4.95
C VAL A 300 -13.55 11.81 -3.54
N THR A 301 -13.09 11.04 -2.57
CA THR A 301 -13.17 11.36 -1.14
C THR A 301 -11.80 11.73 -0.59
N ASN A 302 -11.72 12.86 0.13
CA ASN A 302 -10.57 13.19 0.96
C ASN A 302 -10.76 12.60 2.36
N CYS A 303 -10.07 11.50 2.66
CA CYS A 303 -10.24 10.76 3.90
C CYS A 303 -9.62 11.46 5.13
N ASN A 304 -8.88 12.56 4.95
CA ASN A 304 -8.18 13.32 6.00
C ASN A 304 -7.11 12.52 6.78
N ASN A 305 -6.60 11.47 6.18
CA ASN A 305 -5.58 10.59 6.79
C ASN A 305 -4.36 10.37 5.87
N GLY A 306 -4.15 11.26 4.92
CA GLY A 306 -3.10 11.10 3.90
C GLY A 306 -3.48 10.14 2.79
N THR A 307 -4.76 9.73 2.70
CA THR A 307 -5.28 8.94 1.57
C THR A 307 -6.55 9.55 0.96
N ALA A 308 -6.84 9.13 -0.25
CA ALA A 308 -8.09 9.40 -0.95
C ALA A 308 -8.70 8.11 -1.48
N ASP A 309 -10.03 8.08 -1.59
CA ASP A 309 -10.77 7.02 -2.23
C ASP A 309 -11.40 7.51 -3.53
N ILE A 310 -11.35 6.69 -4.58
CA ILE A 310 -12.09 6.89 -5.82
C ILE A 310 -13.06 5.74 -5.99
N GLN A 311 -14.33 6.06 -6.23
CA GLN A 311 -15.38 5.09 -6.47
C GLN A 311 -16.13 5.49 -7.74
N ALA A 312 -16.42 4.56 -8.63
CA ALA A 312 -17.17 4.81 -9.84
C ALA A 312 -18.30 3.80 -10.02
N ILE A 313 -19.45 4.30 -10.43
CA ILE A 313 -20.59 3.54 -10.89
C ILE A 313 -20.75 3.86 -12.38
N VAL A 314 -20.57 2.85 -13.21
CA VAL A 314 -20.58 2.97 -14.66
C VAL A 314 -21.79 2.27 -15.20
N THR A 315 -22.63 2.99 -15.97
CA THR A 315 -23.78 2.45 -16.66
C THR A 315 -23.49 2.44 -18.16
N GLY A 316 -23.34 1.27 -18.72
CA GLY A 316 -23.16 1.05 -20.16
C GLY A 316 -24.41 1.45 -20.96
N THR A 317 -24.26 1.59 -22.28
CA THR A 317 -25.36 1.90 -23.19
C THR A 317 -26.39 0.77 -23.30
N ASP A 318 -25.99 -0.43 -22.95
CA ASP A 318 -26.87 -1.62 -22.84
C ASP A 318 -27.65 -1.67 -21.51
N GLY A 319 -27.42 -0.70 -20.61
CA GLY A 319 -28.02 -0.64 -19.28
C GLY A 319 -27.30 -1.48 -18.23
N SER A 320 -26.23 -2.17 -18.55
CA SER A 320 -25.39 -2.85 -17.56
C SER A 320 -24.78 -1.86 -16.57
N VAL A 321 -24.69 -2.25 -15.30
CA VAL A 321 -24.09 -1.44 -14.25
C VAL A 321 -22.88 -2.16 -13.69
N THR A 322 -21.75 -1.49 -13.68
CA THR A 322 -20.49 -2.01 -13.15
C THR A 322 -19.88 -0.98 -12.21
N THR A 323 -19.13 -1.44 -11.24
CA THR A 323 -18.51 -0.59 -10.23
C THR A 323 -16.99 -0.74 -10.24
N GLN A 324 -16.32 0.36 -9.90
CA GLN A 324 -14.87 0.39 -9.69
C GLN A 324 -14.59 1.09 -8.37
N SER A 325 -13.63 0.58 -7.61
CA SER A 325 -13.21 1.20 -6.34
C SER A 325 -11.70 1.15 -6.20
N TYR A 326 -11.13 2.31 -5.94
CA TYR A 326 -9.71 2.51 -5.67
C TYR A 326 -9.61 3.14 -4.29
N LEU A 327 -9.26 2.34 -3.29
CA LEU A 327 -9.32 2.73 -1.89
C LEU A 327 -7.93 2.90 -1.29
N GLY A 328 -7.76 3.92 -0.45
CA GLY A 328 -6.52 4.17 0.26
C GLY A 328 -5.38 4.66 -0.65
N ILE A 329 -5.70 5.43 -1.69
CA ILE A 329 -4.69 6.02 -2.57
C ILE A 329 -3.86 7.00 -1.75
N ASN A 330 -2.56 6.79 -1.70
CA ASN A 330 -1.65 7.63 -0.92
C ASN A 330 -1.55 9.04 -1.50
N THR A 331 -1.94 10.05 -0.74
CA THR A 331 -1.90 11.47 -1.10
C THR A 331 -1.02 12.30 -0.15
N ILE A 332 -0.49 11.68 0.91
CA ILE A 332 0.43 12.25 1.92
C ILE A 332 -0.18 13.43 2.67
N ASP A 333 -0.55 14.52 1.98
CA ASP A 333 -1.09 15.74 2.61
C ASP A 333 -2.57 15.94 2.27
N PRO A 334 -3.49 15.64 3.21
CA PRO A 334 -4.92 15.85 3.00
C PRO A 334 -5.33 17.33 2.93
N SER A 335 -4.47 18.27 3.33
CA SER A 335 -4.76 19.70 3.21
C SER A 335 -4.53 20.24 1.79
N ASP A 336 -3.81 19.49 0.96
CA ASP A 336 -3.49 19.83 -0.43
C ASP A 336 -3.83 18.69 -1.40
N LEU A 337 -5.06 18.17 -1.30
CA LEU A 337 -5.60 17.22 -2.27
C LEU A 337 -6.46 17.94 -3.30
N ASN A 338 -6.07 17.79 -4.56
CA ASN A 338 -6.83 18.30 -5.70
C ASN A 338 -7.09 17.16 -6.69
N VAL A 339 -8.17 17.31 -7.46
CA VAL A 339 -8.55 16.39 -8.52
C VAL A 339 -8.67 17.12 -9.85
N ALA A 340 -8.22 16.48 -10.91
CA ALA A 340 -8.43 16.89 -12.29
C ALA A 340 -8.71 15.65 -13.15
N PHE A 341 -9.19 15.89 -14.36
CA PHE A 341 -9.39 14.85 -15.37
C PHE A 341 -8.51 15.13 -16.58
N THR A 342 -8.13 14.07 -17.26
CA THR A 342 -7.52 14.08 -18.59
C THR A 342 -8.09 12.95 -19.43
N VAL A 343 -7.78 12.94 -20.70
CA VAL A 343 -8.25 11.95 -21.66
C VAL A 343 -7.10 11.48 -22.56
N ASP A 344 -7.29 10.33 -23.16
CA ASP A 344 -6.50 9.86 -24.31
C ASP A 344 -7.43 9.15 -25.29
N SER A 345 -7.53 9.64 -26.51
CA SER A 345 -8.43 9.10 -27.56
C SER A 345 -9.87 8.92 -27.06
N SER A 346 -10.31 9.82 -26.21
CA SER A 346 -11.63 9.83 -25.60
C SER A 346 -12.15 11.25 -25.39
N HIS A 347 -13.44 11.35 -25.10
CA HIS A 347 -14.14 12.60 -24.88
C HIS A 347 -15.06 12.47 -23.66
N LEU A 348 -14.96 13.40 -22.73
CA LEU A 348 -15.83 13.48 -21.56
C LEU A 348 -16.80 14.65 -21.69
N LYS A 349 -18.07 14.38 -21.40
CA LYS A 349 -19.10 15.41 -21.31
C LYS A 349 -19.67 15.42 -19.91
N PHE A 350 -19.29 16.42 -19.12
CA PHE A 350 -19.75 16.58 -17.75
C PHE A 350 -21.17 17.14 -17.72
N ASN A 351 -22.01 16.56 -16.88
CA ASN A 351 -23.36 17.06 -16.64
C ASN A 351 -23.31 18.21 -15.63
N ALA A 352 -24.16 19.21 -15.82
CA ALA A 352 -24.30 20.26 -14.82
C ALA A 352 -24.73 19.67 -13.47
N ALA A 353 -24.05 20.08 -12.39
CA ALA A 353 -24.43 19.69 -11.05
C ALA A 353 -25.86 20.17 -10.79
N SER A 354 -26.80 19.23 -10.57
CA SER A 354 -28.16 19.59 -10.22
C SER A 354 -28.17 20.16 -8.80
N ALA A 355 -28.61 21.40 -8.64
CA ALA A 355 -28.86 21.95 -7.30
C ALA A 355 -29.87 21.03 -6.57
N ARG A 356 -29.41 20.31 -5.55
CA ARG A 356 -30.33 19.55 -4.69
C ARG A 356 -31.29 20.56 -4.03
N LYS A 357 -32.56 20.54 -4.43
CA LYS A 357 -33.61 21.25 -3.67
C LYS A 357 -33.69 20.59 -2.31
N HIS A 358 -33.19 21.25 -1.27
CA HIS A 358 -33.48 20.89 0.11
C HIS A 358 -34.98 21.06 0.32
N TYR A 359 -35.72 19.96 0.25
CA TYR A 359 -37.08 19.94 0.81
C TYR A 359 -36.94 19.88 2.34
N SER A 360 -36.93 21.06 2.97
CA SER A 360 -37.19 21.14 4.40
C SER A 360 -38.61 20.64 4.64
N ARG A 361 -38.76 19.45 5.23
CA ARG A 361 -40.04 19.01 5.80
C ARG A 361 -40.39 19.98 6.93
N ALA A 362 -41.18 21.01 6.60
CA ALA A 362 -41.85 21.78 7.62
C ALA A 362 -42.79 20.83 8.40
N HIS A 363 -42.45 20.57 9.64
CA HIS A 363 -43.37 19.94 10.58
C HIS A 363 -44.57 20.89 10.75
N ARG A 364 -45.70 20.54 10.15
CA ARG A 364 -46.98 21.11 10.58
C ARG A 364 -47.37 20.44 11.90
N ARG A 365 -47.52 21.27 12.93
CA ARG A 365 -48.18 20.93 14.20
C ARG A 365 -49.66 20.63 13.98
#